data_6b06b6d16ec0176dfb3baf91d212bbe2
#
_entry.id   6b06b6d16ec0176dfb3baf91d212bbe2
#
_cell.length_a   1.000
_cell.length_b   1.000
_cell.length_c   1.000
_cell.angle_alpha   90.00
_cell.angle_beta   90.00
_cell.angle_gamma   90.00
#
_symmetry.space_group_name_H-M   'P 1'
#
loop_
_entity.id
_entity.type
_entity.pdbx_description
1 polymer ?
#
loop_
_entity_poly.entity_id
_entity_poly.type
_entity_poly.pdbx_seq_one_letter_code
_entity_poly.pdbx_strand_id
1 'polypeptide(L)'
;MRQIYYSIRTLLHERTLNIVRVLSLSLGLTVGILLFSQIAFEMSYEKCYPEAENLIMARIAAQNMTTGEVQGDDGMNYDYTVCDPVAFTLAQDMPEEIESATCVLPSQFYHIYKEDKLLSKANYMMVDTCFFETMGIPVLKGNAKDLIISNSIFVSEHFARETFGSADPIGKTLSADKQLEL
;
A
#
# COMPACT_ATOMS: atom_id res chain seq x y z
N MET A 1 -15.01 -30.36 38.13
CA MET A 1 -15.40 -31.44 37.18
C MET A 1 -16.89 -31.75 37.18
N ARG A 2 -17.60 -31.78 38.34
CA ARG A 2 -19.06 -32.04 38.39
C ARG A 2 -19.91 -31.04 37.59
N GLN A 3 -19.58 -29.73 37.63
CA GLN A 3 -20.33 -28.69 36.90
C GLN A 3 -20.23 -28.85 35.38
N ILE A 4 -19.06 -29.21 34.86
CA ILE A 4 -18.87 -29.45 33.41
C ILE A 4 -19.71 -30.64 32.93
N TYR A 5 -19.76 -31.71 33.73
CA TYR A 5 -20.58 -32.87 33.41
C TYR A 5 -22.09 -32.57 33.37
N TYR A 6 -22.59 -31.78 34.32
CA TYR A 6 -23.99 -31.34 34.33
C TYR A 6 -24.32 -30.41 33.16
N SER A 7 -23.42 -29.50 32.83
CA SER A 7 -23.58 -28.62 31.67
C SER A 7 -23.66 -29.40 30.34
N ILE A 8 -22.77 -30.38 30.16
CA ILE A 8 -22.80 -31.24 28.96
C ILE A 8 -24.08 -32.09 28.90
N ARG A 9 -24.55 -32.60 30.04
CA ARG A 9 -25.79 -33.40 30.10
C ARG A 9 -27.03 -32.57 29.79
N THR A 10 -27.09 -31.32 30.26
CA THR A 10 -28.18 -30.39 29.92
C THR A 10 -28.14 -29.98 28.45
N LEU A 11 -26.95 -29.78 27.87
CA LEU A 11 -26.78 -29.53 26.47
C LEU A 11 -27.28 -30.67 25.56
N LEU A 12 -27.17 -31.92 26.04
CA LEU A 12 -27.61 -33.08 25.28
C LEU A 12 -29.12 -33.35 25.38
N HIS A 13 -29.78 -32.82 26.38
CA HIS A 13 -31.22 -33.08 26.63
C HIS A 13 -32.15 -32.25 25.73
N GLU A 14 -31.77 -31.00 25.42
CA GLU A 14 -32.54 -30.13 24.50
C GLU A 14 -31.80 -29.94 23.16
N ARG A 15 -31.70 -31.01 22.38
CA ARG A 15 -30.86 -31.06 21.18
C ARG A 15 -31.09 -29.93 20.19
N THR A 16 -32.35 -29.63 19.87
CA THR A 16 -32.66 -28.65 18.80
C THR A 16 -32.33 -27.21 19.21
N LEU A 17 -32.70 -26.81 20.40
CA LEU A 17 -32.42 -25.45 20.92
C LEU A 17 -30.91 -25.23 21.13
N ASN A 18 -30.21 -26.25 21.58
CA ASN A 18 -28.77 -26.15 21.82
C ASN A 18 -27.96 -26.13 20.52
N ILE A 19 -28.39 -26.83 19.49
CA ILE A 19 -27.78 -26.72 18.16
C ILE A 19 -27.90 -25.28 17.62
N VAL A 20 -29.09 -24.67 17.74
CA VAL A 20 -29.30 -23.29 17.29
C VAL A 20 -28.42 -22.32 18.11
N ARG A 21 -28.32 -22.49 19.42
CA ARG A 21 -27.44 -21.65 20.28
C ARG A 21 -25.97 -21.77 19.89
N VAL A 22 -25.47 -22.99 19.67
CA VAL A 22 -24.10 -23.24 19.26
C VAL A 22 -23.83 -22.67 17.88
N LEU A 23 -24.74 -22.86 16.92
CA LEU A 23 -24.60 -22.29 15.59
C LEU A 23 -24.60 -20.77 15.60
N SER A 24 -25.50 -20.14 16.37
CA SER A 24 -25.57 -18.69 16.51
C SER A 24 -24.30 -18.13 17.16
N LEU A 25 -23.80 -18.78 18.20
CA LEU A 25 -22.57 -18.36 18.88
C LEU A 25 -21.35 -18.54 17.95
N SER A 26 -21.25 -19.66 17.26
CA SER A 26 -20.14 -19.92 16.34
C SER A 26 -20.15 -18.94 15.18
N LEU A 27 -21.33 -18.64 14.61
CA LEU A 27 -21.46 -17.65 13.55
C LEU A 27 -21.04 -16.26 14.04
N GLY A 28 -21.54 -15.82 15.21
CA GLY A 28 -21.16 -14.53 15.78
C GLY A 28 -19.66 -14.44 16.07
N LEU A 29 -19.08 -15.50 16.62
CA LEU A 29 -17.64 -15.55 16.87
C LEU A 29 -16.82 -15.50 15.58
N THR A 30 -17.26 -16.23 14.55
CA THR A 30 -16.58 -16.24 13.24
C THR A 30 -16.59 -14.85 12.61
N VAL A 31 -17.75 -14.18 12.59
CA VAL A 31 -17.86 -12.81 12.08
C VAL A 31 -16.98 -11.85 12.89
N GLY A 32 -17.00 -11.98 14.22
CA GLY A 32 -16.17 -11.17 15.10
C GLY A 32 -14.68 -11.34 14.80
N ILE A 33 -14.20 -12.58 14.66
CA ILE A 33 -12.79 -12.85 14.34
C ILE A 33 -12.42 -12.30 12.96
N LEU A 34 -13.28 -12.44 11.96
CA LEU A 34 -13.05 -11.89 10.63
C LEU A 34 -12.93 -10.37 10.65
N LEU A 35 -13.85 -9.68 11.35
CA LEU A 35 -13.80 -8.22 11.48
C LEU A 35 -12.55 -7.76 12.23
N PHE A 36 -12.19 -8.42 13.32
CA PHE A 36 -10.97 -8.12 14.06
C PHE A 36 -9.72 -8.35 13.20
N SER A 37 -9.70 -9.41 12.44
CA SER A 37 -8.60 -9.74 11.52
C SER A 37 -8.45 -8.67 10.44
N GLN A 38 -9.58 -8.21 9.88
CA GLN A 38 -9.59 -7.13 8.90
C GLN A 38 -9.09 -5.81 9.49
N ILE A 39 -9.58 -5.43 10.67
CA ILE A 39 -9.13 -4.22 11.36
C ILE A 39 -7.63 -4.29 11.67
N ALA A 40 -7.16 -5.43 12.18
CA ALA A 40 -5.74 -5.62 12.49
C ALA A 40 -4.88 -5.54 11.22
N PHE A 41 -5.37 -6.05 10.10
CA PHE A 41 -4.70 -5.95 8.80
C PHE A 41 -4.62 -4.50 8.33
N GLU A 42 -5.75 -3.77 8.33
CA GLU A 42 -5.79 -2.36 7.94
C GLU A 42 -4.86 -1.49 8.82
N MET A 43 -4.87 -1.71 10.13
CA MET A 43 -3.98 -0.99 11.05
C MET A 43 -2.50 -1.37 10.92
N SER A 44 -2.16 -2.42 10.21
CA SER A 44 -0.79 -2.86 9.97
C SER A 44 -0.24 -2.44 8.62
N TYR A 45 -1.06 -1.86 7.76
CA TYR A 45 -0.74 -1.63 6.34
C TYR A 45 0.47 -0.72 6.13
N GLU A 46 0.61 0.32 6.93
CA GLU A 46 1.69 1.31 6.79
C GLU A 46 2.94 0.98 7.64
N LYS A 47 2.88 -0.05 8.46
CA LYS A 47 4.01 -0.44 9.34
C LYS A 47 5.20 -1.05 8.60
N CYS A 48 5.11 -1.21 7.30
CA CYS A 48 6.23 -1.66 6.47
C CYS A 48 7.32 -0.58 6.30
N TYR A 49 6.97 0.69 6.50
CA TYR A 49 7.94 1.78 6.43
C TYR A 49 8.58 2.00 7.80
N PRO A 50 9.93 2.15 7.87
CA PRO A 50 10.64 2.28 9.14
C PRO A 50 10.16 3.46 10.00
N GLU A 51 9.76 4.56 9.36
CA GLU A 51 9.34 5.79 10.02
C GLU A 51 7.90 6.19 9.66
N ALA A 52 7.01 5.19 9.54
CA ALA A 52 5.62 5.41 9.15
C ALA A 52 4.88 6.49 9.98
N GLU A 53 5.24 6.66 11.25
CA GLU A 53 4.64 7.64 12.14
C GLU A 53 5.01 9.09 11.78
N ASN A 54 6.14 9.28 11.08
CA ASN A 54 6.63 10.59 10.64
C ASN A 54 6.26 10.90 9.19
N LEU A 55 5.69 9.94 8.47
CA LEU A 55 5.27 10.13 7.09
C LEU A 55 3.90 10.79 7.01
N ILE A 56 3.83 11.90 6.29
CA ILE A 56 2.58 12.59 6.00
C ILE A 56 2.34 12.67 4.50
N MET A 57 1.10 12.57 4.10
CA MET A 57 0.71 12.75 2.70
C MET A 57 0.07 14.12 2.51
N ALA A 58 0.70 14.94 1.66
CA ALA A 58 0.11 16.21 1.25
C ALA A 58 -1.09 15.97 0.32
N ARG A 59 -2.16 16.71 0.55
CA ARG A 59 -3.38 16.68 -0.25
C ARG A 59 -3.79 18.09 -0.61
N ILE A 60 -4.44 18.26 -1.75
CA ILE A 60 -5.00 19.55 -2.15
C ILE A 60 -6.51 19.51 -1.92
N ALA A 61 -7.02 20.50 -1.20
CA ALA A 61 -8.45 20.76 -1.16
C ALA A 61 -8.85 21.54 -2.42
N ALA A 62 -9.68 20.93 -3.26
CA ALA A 62 -10.19 21.62 -4.44
C ALA A 62 -11.25 22.66 -4.04
N GLN A 63 -11.03 23.92 -4.42
CA GLN A 63 -12.04 24.96 -4.28
C GLN A 63 -12.90 25.00 -5.55
N ASN A 64 -14.22 24.95 -5.36
CA ASN A 64 -15.13 25.14 -6.47
C ASN A 64 -15.03 26.60 -6.98
N MET A 65 -14.54 26.77 -8.19
CA MET A 65 -14.31 28.10 -8.78
C MET A 65 -15.60 28.88 -8.98
N THR A 66 -16.75 28.23 -8.99
CA THR A 66 -18.06 28.88 -9.22
C THR A 66 -18.73 29.31 -7.92
N THR A 67 -18.63 28.50 -6.87
CA THR A 67 -19.29 28.76 -5.59
C THR A 67 -18.35 29.30 -4.52
N GLY A 68 -17.04 29.20 -4.72
CA GLY A 68 -16.04 29.57 -3.72
C GLY A 68 -15.98 28.63 -2.52
N GLU A 69 -16.79 27.57 -2.50
CA GLU A 69 -16.78 26.57 -1.43
C GLU A 69 -15.57 25.68 -1.56
N VAL A 70 -14.85 25.49 -0.47
CA VAL A 70 -13.79 24.51 -0.38
C VAL A 70 -14.45 23.14 -0.29
N GLN A 71 -14.29 22.35 -1.32
CA GLN A 71 -14.77 20.98 -1.34
C GLN A 71 -13.83 20.13 -0.54
N GLY A 72 -14.23 19.81 0.66
CA GLY A 72 -13.49 18.94 1.59
C GLY A 72 -13.63 19.47 2.98
N ASP A 73 -14.30 18.89 3.76
CA ASP A 73 -13.95 18.48 5.05
C ASP A 73 -14.91 17.51 5.58
N ASP A 74 -15.77 17.09 5.53
CA ASP A 74 -16.60 16.12 6.23
C ASP A 74 -17.41 15.25 5.27
N GLY A 75 -17.07 15.35 4.05
CA GLY A 75 -17.60 14.54 2.98
C GLY A 75 -16.72 14.55 1.74
N MET A 76 -15.54 14.74 1.93
CA MET A 76 -14.25 14.95 1.27
C MET A 76 -14.07 14.26 -0.05
N ASN A 77 -14.04 15.03 -1.12
CA ASN A 77 -13.20 14.71 -2.27
C ASN A 77 -11.90 15.52 -2.17
N TYR A 78 -10.93 15.05 -1.39
CA TYR A 78 -9.55 15.48 -1.57
C TYR A 78 -9.04 14.87 -2.87
N ASP A 79 -8.48 15.69 -3.72
CA ASP A 79 -7.69 15.17 -4.81
C ASP A 79 -6.37 14.68 -4.22
N TYR A 80 -6.12 13.38 -4.38
CA TYR A 80 -4.86 12.76 -3.97
C TYR A 80 -3.72 13.12 -4.92
N THR A 81 -4.03 13.77 -6.03
CA THR A 81 -3.07 14.17 -7.03
C THR A 81 -2.61 15.59 -6.76
N VAL A 82 -1.39 15.70 -6.31
CA VAL A 82 -0.70 16.99 -6.09
C VAL A 82 0.23 17.23 -7.27
N CYS A 83 0.39 18.48 -7.70
CA CYS A 83 1.35 18.83 -8.75
C CYS A 83 2.78 18.43 -8.32
N ASP A 84 3.58 17.89 -9.25
CA ASP A 84 4.95 17.41 -9.00
C ASP A 84 5.85 18.40 -8.21
N PRO A 85 5.81 19.73 -8.43
CA PRO A 85 6.65 20.67 -7.68
C PRO A 85 6.33 20.80 -6.19
N VAL A 86 5.14 20.36 -5.74
CA VAL A 86 4.70 20.63 -4.35
C VAL A 86 5.60 19.96 -3.33
N ALA A 87 6.03 18.73 -3.55
CA ALA A 87 6.93 18.04 -2.63
C ALA A 87 8.23 18.84 -2.44
N PHE A 88 8.85 19.26 -3.53
CA PHE A 88 10.06 20.06 -3.51
C PHE A 88 9.86 21.43 -2.85
N THR A 89 8.75 22.10 -3.16
CA THR A 89 8.42 23.42 -2.59
C THR A 89 8.19 23.32 -1.09
N LEU A 90 7.45 22.31 -0.63
CA LEU A 90 7.21 22.10 0.80
C LEU A 90 8.50 21.88 1.58
N ALA A 91 9.42 21.05 1.07
CA ALA A 91 10.71 20.84 1.72
C ALA A 91 11.59 22.09 1.75
N GLN A 92 11.46 22.98 0.74
CA GLN A 92 12.18 24.25 0.72
C GLN A 92 11.59 25.33 1.62
N ASP A 93 10.26 25.43 1.65
CA ASP A 93 9.57 26.49 2.37
C ASP A 93 9.43 26.20 3.87
N MET A 94 9.47 24.92 4.27
CA MET A 94 9.29 24.47 5.65
C MET A 94 10.41 23.51 6.09
N PRO A 95 11.68 23.93 6.03
CA PRO A 95 12.82 23.04 6.31
C PRO A 95 12.96 22.66 7.79
N GLU A 96 12.28 23.36 8.70
CA GLU A 96 12.26 23.03 10.13
C GLU A 96 11.27 21.93 10.47
N GLU A 97 10.22 21.77 9.66
CA GLU A 97 9.13 20.79 9.86
C GLU A 97 9.23 19.59 8.93
N ILE A 98 9.80 19.79 7.72
CA ILE A 98 9.87 18.78 6.67
C ILE A 98 11.33 18.50 6.33
N GLU A 99 11.83 17.37 6.77
CA GLU A 99 13.20 16.93 6.51
C GLU A 99 13.42 16.55 5.05
N SER A 100 12.47 15.82 4.47
CA SER A 100 12.49 15.45 3.06
C SER A 100 11.06 15.25 2.52
N ALA A 101 10.89 15.42 1.23
CA ALA A 101 9.63 15.17 0.57
C ALA A 101 9.85 14.47 -0.78
N THR A 102 8.91 13.62 -1.17
CA THR A 102 8.97 12.86 -2.43
C THR A 102 7.63 12.89 -3.13
N CYS A 103 7.67 12.83 -4.45
CA CYS A 103 6.50 12.67 -5.30
C CYS A 103 6.41 11.23 -5.78
N VAL A 104 5.24 10.62 -5.62
CA VAL A 104 4.97 9.26 -6.06
C VAL A 104 3.79 9.30 -7.03
N LEU A 105 4.03 8.89 -8.26
CA LEU A 105 2.98 8.72 -9.26
C LEU A 105 2.65 7.23 -9.34
N PRO A 106 1.43 6.82 -8.94
CA PRO A 106 1.01 5.43 -9.04
C PRO A 106 1.01 5.00 -10.52
N SER A 107 1.34 3.75 -10.75
CA SER A 107 1.45 3.21 -12.09
C SER A 107 0.12 3.27 -12.83
N GLN A 108 0.16 3.80 -14.03
CA GLN A 108 -0.91 3.67 -14.99
C GLN A 108 -0.45 2.70 -16.08
N PHE A 109 -0.98 1.47 -16.05
CA PHE A 109 -1.10 0.55 -17.20
C PHE A 109 0.09 0.45 -18.17
N TYR A 110 1.29 0.14 -17.68
CA TYR A 110 2.38 -0.25 -18.57
C TYR A 110 2.64 -1.74 -18.44
N HIS A 111 2.89 -2.39 -19.56
CA HIS A 111 3.36 -3.76 -19.57
C HIS A 111 4.90 -3.74 -19.55
N ILE A 112 5.47 -4.57 -18.70
CA ILE A 112 6.93 -4.72 -18.63
C ILE A 112 7.31 -5.96 -19.43
N TYR A 113 8.26 -5.81 -20.32
CA TYR A 113 8.78 -6.87 -21.16
C TYR A 113 10.25 -7.12 -20.85
N LYS A 114 10.64 -8.38 -20.94
CA LYS A 114 12.03 -8.81 -20.95
C LYS A 114 12.23 -9.59 -22.24
N GLU A 115 13.12 -9.12 -23.12
CA GLU A 115 13.41 -9.78 -24.38
C GLU A 115 12.12 -10.15 -25.16
N ASP A 116 11.22 -9.19 -25.37
CA ASP A 116 9.90 -9.35 -26.02
C ASP A 116 8.91 -10.28 -25.32
N LYS A 117 9.26 -10.85 -24.17
CA LYS A 117 8.33 -11.63 -23.35
C LYS A 117 7.64 -10.71 -22.34
N LEU A 118 6.31 -10.67 -22.41
CA LEU A 118 5.51 -9.97 -21.42
C LEU A 118 5.74 -10.60 -20.04
N LEU A 119 6.24 -9.81 -19.11
CA LEU A 119 6.26 -10.16 -17.71
C LEU A 119 4.85 -9.88 -17.15
N SER A 120 4.35 -10.76 -16.32
CA SER A 120 3.02 -10.60 -15.70
C SER A 120 2.86 -9.19 -15.11
N LYS A 121 1.62 -8.72 -14.97
CA LYS A 121 1.23 -7.39 -14.45
C LYS A 121 2.13 -6.94 -13.29
N ALA A 122 3.22 -6.29 -13.61
CA ALA A 122 4.08 -5.70 -12.59
C ALA A 122 3.48 -4.35 -12.21
N ASN A 123 3.12 -4.21 -10.95
CA ASN A 123 2.80 -2.91 -10.40
C ASN A 123 4.11 -2.12 -10.29
N TYR A 124 4.19 -0.97 -10.91
CA TYR A 124 5.32 -0.07 -10.75
C TYR A 124 4.81 1.33 -10.43
N MET A 125 5.63 2.13 -9.86
CA MET A 125 5.37 3.53 -9.56
C MET A 125 6.52 4.38 -10.11
N MET A 126 6.21 5.57 -10.57
CA MET A 126 7.24 6.56 -10.87
C MET A 126 7.51 7.37 -9.62
N VAL A 127 8.76 7.55 -9.30
CA VAL A 127 9.22 8.24 -8.09
C VAL A 127 10.35 9.20 -8.44
N ASP A 128 10.55 10.20 -7.62
CA ASP A 128 11.68 11.10 -7.71
C ASP A 128 12.93 10.58 -7.00
N THR A 129 13.98 11.35 -7.03
CA THR A 129 15.29 10.98 -6.45
C THR A 129 15.31 10.93 -4.93
N CYS A 130 14.34 11.55 -4.25
CA CYS A 130 14.22 11.60 -2.80
C CYS A 130 13.44 10.42 -2.21
N PHE A 131 12.84 9.59 -3.07
CA PHE A 131 11.92 8.52 -2.66
C PHE A 131 12.50 7.59 -1.59
N PHE A 132 13.68 7.04 -1.81
CA PHE A 132 14.26 6.09 -0.87
C PHE A 132 14.62 6.72 0.47
N GLU A 133 15.07 7.97 0.44
CA GLU A 133 15.41 8.74 1.63
C GLU A 133 14.15 9.09 2.43
N THR A 134 13.14 9.66 1.77
CA THR A 134 11.87 10.04 2.41
C THR A 134 11.11 8.84 2.97
N MET A 135 11.07 7.74 2.23
CA MET A 135 10.33 6.53 2.64
C MET A 135 11.13 5.62 3.58
N GLY A 136 12.42 5.90 3.79
CA GLY A 136 13.29 5.08 4.63
C GLY A 136 13.52 3.66 4.10
N ILE A 137 13.30 3.42 2.79
CA ILE A 137 13.40 2.08 2.20
C ILE A 137 14.87 1.74 1.91
N PRO A 138 15.41 0.66 2.48
CA PRO A 138 16.78 0.27 2.22
C PRO A 138 16.95 -0.29 0.81
N VAL A 139 17.98 0.16 0.10
CA VAL A 139 18.40 -0.41 -1.17
C VAL A 139 19.38 -1.56 -0.89
N LEU A 140 18.98 -2.78 -1.22
CA LEU A 140 19.76 -3.99 -0.95
C LEU A 140 20.98 -4.12 -1.88
N LYS A 141 20.81 -3.70 -3.16
CA LYS A 141 21.85 -3.70 -4.18
C LYS A 141 21.73 -2.48 -5.07
N GLY A 142 22.85 -1.88 -5.44
CA GLY A 142 22.88 -0.64 -6.20
C GLY A 142 22.99 0.59 -5.30
N ASN A 143 22.70 1.75 -5.83
CA ASN A 143 22.74 3.01 -5.12
C ASN A 143 21.42 3.76 -5.30
N ALA A 144 20.77 4.18 -4.21
CA ALA A 144 19.53 4.96 -4.26
C ALA A 144 19.66 6.21 -5.16
N LYS A 145 20.84 6.83 -5.19
CA LYS A 145 21.13 7.99 -6.05
C LYS A 145 21.07 7.70 -7.55
N ASP A 146 21.08 6.42 -7.95
CA ASP A 146 20.97 6.04 -9.36
C ASP A 146 19.57 6.34 -9.93
N LEU A 147 18.58 6.71 -9.10
CA LEU A 147 17.30 7.26 -9.57
C LEU A 147 17.44 8.53 -10.42
N ILE A 148 18.54 9.28 -10.27
CA ILE A 148 18.84 10.44 -11.13
C ILE A 148 19.15 10.04 -12.58
N ILE A 149 19.52 8.78 -12.82
CA ILE A 149 19.86 8.29 -14.13
C ILE A 149 18.57 8.05 -14.90
N SER A 150 18.39 8.73 -16.02
CA SER A 150 17.22 8.54 -16.87
C SER A 150 17.06 7.07 -17.27
N ASN A 151 15.82 6.58 -17.20
CA ASN A 151 15.45 5.19 -17.49
C ASN A 151 16.08 4.16 -16.52
N SER A 152 16.44 4.56 -15.31
CA SER A 152 16.76 3.62 -14.26
C SER A 152 15.48 3.07 -13.62
N ILE A 153 15.52 1.80 -13.23
CA ILE A 153 14.43 1.13 -12.53
C ILE A 153 14.98 0.37 -11.32
N PHE A 154 14.32 0.50 -10.20
CA PHE A 154 14.53 -0.32 -9.02
C PHE A 154 13.47 -1.41 -8.98
N VAL A 155 13.85 -2.61 -8.64
CA VAL A 155 12.96 -3.75 -8.56
C VAL A 155 12.98 -4.37 -7.16
N SER A 156 11.84 -4.89 -6.72
CA SER A 156 11.81 -5.63 -5.46
C SER A 156 12.64 -6.92 -5.56
N GLU A 157 13.13 -7.42 -4.43
CA GLU A 157 13.85 -8.70 -4.37
C GLU A 157 13.01 -9.85 -4.95
N HIS A 158 11.70 -9.84 -4.66
CA HIS A 158 10.78 -10.84 -5.18
C HIS A 158 10.70 -10.79 -6.71
N PHE A 159 10.47 -9.61 -7.29
CA PHE A 159 10.44 -9.44 -8.74
C PHE A 159 11.77 -9.82 -9.41
N ALA A 160 12.89 -9.42 -8.80
CA ALA A 160 14.21 -9.77 -9.32
C ALA A 160 14.41 -11.28 -9.36
N ARG A 161 14.01 -11.98 -8.31
CA ARG A 161 14.11 -13.45 -8.21
C ARG A 161 13.22 -14.16 -9.23
N GLU A 162 11.99 -13.70 -9.41
CA GLU A 162 11.07 -14.28 -10.41
C GLU A 162 11.52 -14.03 -11.85
N THR A 163 12.02 -12.82 -12.13
CA THR A 163 12.36 -12.40 -13.50
C THR A 163 13.75 -12.86 -13.96
N PHE A 164 14.72 -12.82 -13.05
CA PHE A 164 16.13 -13.09 -13.35
C PHE A 164 16.66 -14.36 -12.70
N GLY A 165 15.90 -15.00 -11.81
CA GLY A 165 16.31 -16.19 -11.08
C GLY A 165 17.50 -15.91 -10.18
N SER A 166 18.60 -16.67 -10.37
CA SER A 166 19.85 -16.49 -9.63
C SER A 166 20.80 -15.47 -10.27
N ALA A 167 20.48 -14.96 -11.45
CA ALA A 167 21.32 -13.99 -12.14
C ALA A 167 21.21 -12.59 -11.52
N ASP A 168 22.32 -11.85 -11.49
CA ASP A 168 22.32 -10.48 -11.00
C ASP A 168 21.46 -9.58 -11.90
N PRO A 169 20.45 -8.86 -11.36
CA PRO A 169 19.60 -7.98 -12.13
C PRO A 169 20.28 -6.65 -12.50
N ILE A 170 21.37 -6.26 -11.83
CA ILE A 170 22.02 -4.96 -12.02
C ILE A 170 22.57 -4.85 -13.46
N GLY A 171 22.29 -3.72 -14.10
CA GLY A 171 22.72 -3.44 -15.47
C GLY A 171 21.93 -4.16 -16.57
N LYS A 172 20.88 -4.89 -16.21
CA LYS A 172 19.97 -5.49 -17.19
C LYS A 172 18.86 -4.53 -17.56
N THR A 173 18.36 -4.66 -18.78
CA THR A 173 17.30 -3.80 -19.32
C THR A 173 15.96 -4.51 -19.32
N LEU A 174 14.92 -3.73 -19.05
CA LEU A 174 13.53 -4.10 -19.21
C LEU A 174 12.88 -3.06 -20.13
N SER A 175 11.95 -3.46 -20.95
CA SER A 175 11.16 -2.55 -21.77
C SER A 175 9.81 -2.32 -21.12
N ALA A 176 9.37 -1.07 -21.08
CA ALA A 176 8.03 -0.70 -20.64
C ALA A 176 7.28 -0.11 -21.85
N ASP A 177 6.07 -0.61 -22.09
CA ASP A 177 5.21 -0.09 -23.15
C ASP A 177 3.88 0.39 -22.55
N LYS A 178 3.42 1.53 -23.00
CA LYS A 178 2.13 2.07 -22.60
C LYS A 178 1.03 1.39 -23.42
N GLN A 179 0.22 0.58 -22.77
CA GLN A 179 -0.97 0.06 -23.44
C GLN A 179 -1.96 1.20 -23.64
N LEU A 180 -2.10 1.65 -24.89
CA LEU A 180 -3.23 2.48 -25.29
C LEU A 180 -4.45 1.55 -25.31
N GLU A 181 -5.33 1.68 -24.30
CA GLU A 181 -6.68 1.16 -24.41
C GLU A 181 -7.40 1.95 -25.51
N LEU A 182 -7.71 1.25 -26.60
CA LEU A 182 -8.60 1.72 -27.64
C LEU A 182 -10.05 1.48 -27.24
#